data_d2036909ed21a7455acdb111b50bf1b9
#
_entry.id   d2036909ed21a7455acdb111b50bf1b9
#
_cell.length_a   1.000
_cell.length_b   1.000
_cell.length_c   1.000
_cell.angle_alpha   90.00
_cell.angle_beta   90.00
_cell.angle_gamma   90.00
#
_symmetry.space_group_name_H-M   'P 1'
#
loop_
_entity.id
_entity.type
_entity.pdbx_description
1 polymer ?
#
loop_
_entity_poly.entity_id
_entity_poly.type
_entity_poly.pdbx_seq_one_letter_code
_entity_poly.pdbx_strand_id
1 'polypeptide(L)'
;MFSYADYKEIIRIIKESGRACNFRQAQEKDKFIIMRHDVEFSVDRAFALSKLELSMDFTSTYFFQWTNNSYNILSKKNMDMIKYMHERGHVIGLHFALNGLTDMELVRRKILQEIHVLSEMLGFEITEFSIHRPSADVLRENIKFPGIHQCLSG
;
A
#
# COMPACT_ATOMS: atom_id res chain seq x y z
N MET A 1 -15.26 13.64 15.75
CA MET A 1 -15.00 13.19 14.36
C MET A 1 -13.51 13.27 14.12
N PHE A 2 -12.86 12.22 13.60
CA PHE A 2 -11.42 12.21 13.32
C PHE A 2 -11.08 13.24 12.24
N SER A 3 -10.12 14.12 12.52
CA SER A 3 -9.75 15.25 11.67
C SER A 3 -8.31 15.18 11.17
N TYR A 4 -7.94 16.02 10.21
CA TYR A 4 -6.53 16.17 9.81
C TYR A 4 -5.63 16.68 10.96
N ALA A 5 -6.17 17.39 11.93
CA ALA A 5 -5.42 17.80 13.12
C ALA A 5 -5.07 16.58 13.99
N ASP A 6 -6.03 15.67 14.20
CA ASP A 6 -5.80 14.42 14.94
C ASP A 6 -4.78 13.54 14.20
N TYR A 7 -4.87 13.48 12.86
CA TYR A 7 -3.93 12.73 12.04
C TYR A 7 -2.50 13.27 12.12
N LYS A 8 -2.34 14.60 12.11
CA LYS A 8 -1.02 15.24 12.29
C LYS A 8 -0.43 14.91 13.66
N GLU A 9 -1.26 14.88 14.70
CA GLU A 9 -0.81 14.51 16.04
C GLU A 9 -0.30 13.05 16.08
N ILE A 10 -0.99 12.12 15.40
CA ILE A 10 -0.53 10.74 15.28
C ILE A 10 0.84 10.70 14.60
N ILE A 11 1.02 11.40 13.45
CA ILE A 11 2.31 11.46 12.77
C ILE A 11 3.40 12.00 13.71
N ARG A 12 3.11 13.05 14.47
CA ARG A 12 4.06 13.63 15.42
C ARG A 12 4.52 12.60 16.45
N ILE A 13 3.58 11.89 17.07
CA ILE A 13 3.86 10.83 18.06
C ILE A 13 4.69 9.72 17.44
N ILE A 14 4.37 9.29 16.21
CA ILE A 14 5.11 8.25 15.49
C ILE A 14 6.56 8.71 15.23
N LYS A 15 6.76 9.93 14.75
CA LYS A 15 8.10 10.49 14.50
C LYS A 15 8.91 10.59 15.79
N GLU A 16 8.33 11.10 16.87
CA GLU A 16 8.98 11.23 18.19
C GLU A 16 9.38 9.87 18.79
N SER A 17 8.65 8.81 18.46
CA SER A 17 9.01 7.45 18.89
C SER A 17 10.31 6.94 18.30
N GLY A 18 10.78 7.49 17.17
CA GLY A 18 11.92 7.03 16.41
C GLY A 18 11.77 5.63 15.79
N ARG A 19 10.54 5.10 15.74
CA ARG A 19 10.25 3.73 15.29
C ARG A 19 9.60 3.65 13.91
N ALA A 20 9.31 4.78 13.28
CA ALA A 20 8.72 4.82 11.95
C ALA A 20 9.62 4.13 10.93
N CYS A 21 9.05 3.27 10.11
CA CYS A 21 9.75 2.64 8.99
C CYS A 21 8.76 2.08 7.96
N ASN A 22 9.26 1.69 6.81
CA ASN A 22 8.51 0.91 5.82
C ASN A 22 8.62 -0.60 6.09
N PHE A 23 7.86 -1.42 5.32
CA PHE A 23 7.83 -2.87 5.48
C PHE A 23 9.21 -3.54 5.27
N ARG A 24 10.02 -3.05 4.34
CA ARG A 24 11.37 -3.57 4.10
C ARG A 24 12.28 -3.32 5.32
N GLN A 25 12.28 -2.11 5.83
CA GLN A 25 13.09 -1.72 6.99
C GLN A 25 12.65 -2.42 8.29
N ALA A 26 11.37 -2.77 8.40
CA ALA A 26 10.82 -3.45 9.58
C ALA A 26 11.42 -4.85 9.80
N GLN A 27 11.88 -5.51 8.73
CA GLN A 27 12.48 -6.85 8.81
C GLN A 27 13.78 -6.88 9.64
N GLU A 28 14.44 -5.74 9.78
CA GLU A 28 15.71 -5.60 10.53
C GLU A 28 15.52 -4.95 11.90
N LYS A 29 14.27 -4.76 12.36
CA LYS A 29 13.97 -4.05 13.60
C LYS A 29 13.14 -4.88 14.56
N ASP A 30 13.53 -4.88 15.84
CA ASP A 30 12.76 -5.53 16.91
C ASP A 30 11.47 -4.79 17.26
N LYS A 31 11.46 -3.46 17.12
CA LYS A 31 10.31 -2.60 17.41
C LYS A 31 10.16 -1.57 16.30
N PHE A 32 9.00 -1.54 15.68
CA PHE A 32 8.72 -0.66 14.56
C PHE A 32 7.26 -0.18 14.54
N ILE A 33 7.01 0.89 13.83
CA ILE A 33 5.68 1.40 13.49
C ILE A 33 5.65 1.61 11.98
N ILE A 34 4.70 0.98 11.31
CA ILE A 34 4.45 1.17 9.88
C ILE A 34 3.12 1.90 9.72
N MET A 35 3.14 3.00 8.97
CA MET A 35 1.92 3.65 8.52
C MET A 35 1.58 3.10 7.13
N ARG A 36 0.37 2.56 7.00
CA ARG A 36 -0.16 2.07 5.73
C ARG A 36 -1.57 2.60 5.46
N HIS A 37 -1.88 2.76 4.20
CA HIS A 37 -3.18 3.19 3.70
C HIS A 37 -3.68 2.25 2.61
N ASP A 38 -4.82 1.61 2.84
CA ASP A 38 -5.51 0.81 1.83
C ASP A 38 -6.48 1.74 1.08
N VAL A 39 -6.16 2.04 -0.17
CA VAL A 39 -6.91 3.00 -0.99
C VAL A 39 -8.04 2.27 -1.71
N GLU A 40 -9.23 2.32 -1.13
CA GLU A 40 -10.41 1.61 -1.62
C GLU A 40 -11.45 2.51 -2.29
N PHE A 41 -11.42 3.83 -2.05
CA PHE A 41 -12.49 4.73 -2.49
C PHE A 41 -12.03 5.88 -3.38
N SER A 42 -10.87 6.48 -3.14
CA SER A 42 -10.47 7.70 -3.84
C SER A 42 -8.97 7.91 -3.87
N VAL A 43 -8.41 7.95 -5.08
CA VAL A 43 -7.00 8.32 -5.30
C VAL A 43 -6.77 9.79 -4.97
N ASP A 44 -7.72 10.69 -5.27
CA ASP A 44 -7.61 12.12 -4.92
C ASP A 44 -7.45 12.34 -3.40
N ARG A 45 -8.20 11.59 -2.58
CA ARG A 45 -8.10 11.69 -1.11
C ARG A 45 -6.79 11.12 -0.59
N ALA A 46 -6.34 9.97 -1.14
CA ALA A 46 -5.04 9.40 -0.82
C ALA A 46 -3.92 10.38 -1.19
N PHE A 47 -3.99 11.01 -2.34
CA PHE A 47 -3.04 12.03 -2.78
C PHE A 47 -3.04 13.28 -1.89
N ALA A 48 -4.21 13.75 -1.45
CA ALA A 48 -4.30 14.86 -0.50
C ALA A 48 -3.65 14.50 0.84
N LEU A 49 -3.87 13.26 1.32
CA LEU A 49 -3.26 12.75 2.55
C LEU A 49 -1.75 12.63 2.43
N SER A 50 -1.25 12.09 1.31
CA SER A 50 0.20 11.96 1.06
C SER A 50 0.91 13.33 1.08
N LYS A 51 0.29 14.37 0.52
CA LYS A 51 0.84 15.74 0.60
C LYS A 51 0.87 16.28 2.02
N LEU A 52 -0.14 15.95 2.85
CA LEU A 52 -0.12 16.29 4.26
C LEU A 52 1.05 15.61 4.97
N GLU A 53 1.27 14.32 4.75
CA GLU A 53 2.39 13.56 5.31
C GLU A 53 3.73 14.16 4.89
N LEU A 54 3.92 14.46 3.60
CA LEU A 54 5.12 15.12 3.08
C LEU A 54 5.36 16.49 3.74
N SER A 55 4.30 17.26 4.01
CA SER A 55 4.41 18.55 4.72
C SER A 55 4.93 18.42 6.16
N MET A 56 4.89 17.20 6.70
CA MET A 56 5.39 16.83 8.02
C MET A 56 6.70 16.02 7.95
N ASP A 57 7.33 15.97 6.77
CA ASP A 57 8.51 15.15 6.53
C ASP A 57 8.28 13.69 6.97
N PHE A 58 7.18 13.11 6.47
CA PHE A 58 6.75 11.75 6.76
C PHE A 58 6.33 11.04 5.47
N THR A 59 6.66 9.77 5.37
CA THR A 59 6.24 8.91 4.26
C THR A 59 5.62 7.63 4.79
N SER A 60 4.68 7.07 4.03
CA SER A 60 3.94 5.87 4.38
C SER A 60 3.80 4.95 3.16
N THR A 61 3.17 3.80 3.34
CA THR A 61 2.87 2.86 2.26
C THR A 61 1.42 2.99 1.85
N TYR A 62 1.17 3.15 0.55
CA TYR A 62 -0.17 3.22 -0.06
C TYR A 62 -0.42 2.00 -0.94
N PHE A 63 -1.45 1.23 -0.63
CA PHE A 63 -1.86 0.07 -1.41
C PHE A 63 -3.06 0.41 -2.28
N PHE A 64 -2.92 0.26 -3.60
CA PHE A 64 -3.98 0.54 -4.58
C PHE A 64 -4.53 -0.75 -5.17
N GLN A 65 -5.85 -0.78 -5.41
CA GLN A 65 -6.50 -1.90 -6.10
C GLN A 65 -6.35 -1.75 -7.61
N TRP A 66 -5.98 -2.85 -8.29
CA TRP A 66 -5.99 -2.92 -9.75
C TRP A 66 -7.41 -2.79 -10.29
N THR A 67 -8.33 -3.60 -9.76
CA THR A 67 -9.76 -3.54 -10.08
C THR A 67 -10.52 -2.94 -8.91
N ASN A 68 -11.22 -1.82 -9.16
CA ASN A 68 -11.97 -1.10 -8.14
C ASN A 68 -13.19 -0.43 -8.75
N ASN A 69 -14.33 -0.52 -8.05
CA ASN A 69 -15.58 0.10 -8.51
C ASN A 69 -15.65 1.62 -8.24
N SER A 70 -14.77 2.14 -7.40
CA SER A 70 -14.80 3.54 -6.95
C SER A 70 -13.87 4.43 -7.77
N TYR A 71 -12.82 3.87 -8.40
CA TYR A 71 -11.88 4.63 -9.23
C TYR A 71 -11.26 3.76 -10.33
N ASN A 72 -10.80 4.40 -11.40
CA ASN A 72 -9.98 3.79 -12.43
C ASN A 72 -8.51 4.12 -12.18
N ILE A 73 -7.71 3.16 -11.69
CA ILE A 73 -6.29 3.37 -11.42
C ILE A 73 -5.50 3.81 -12.66
N LEU A 74 -5.91 3.34 -13.85
CA LEU A 74 -5.24 3.62 -15.13
C LEU A 74 -5.63 4.95 -15.77
N SER A 75 -6.54 5.73 -15.16
CA SER A 75 -6.77 7.08 -15.66
C SER A 75 -5.49 7.90 -15.56
N LYS A 76 -5.19 8.72 -16.59
CA LYS A 76 -3.98 9.56 -16.60
C LYS A 76 -3.83 10.35 -15.30
N LYS A 77 -4.91 10.96 -14.83
CA LYS A 77 -4.94 11.74 -13.59
C LYS A 77 -4.48 10.92 -12.38
N ASN A 78 -5.03 9.70 -12.20
CA ASN A 78 -4.71 8.84 -11.08
C ASN A 78 -3.27 8.33 -11.15
N MET A 79 -2.83 7.93 -12.34
CA MET A 79 -1.44 7.50 -12.55
C MET A 79 -0.44 8.62 -12.24
N ASP A 80 -0.70 9.85 -12.69
CA ASP A 80 0.16 11.01 -12.42
C ASP A 80 0.26 11.28 -10.90
N MET A 81 -0.84 11.17 -10.16
CA MET A 81 -0.86 11.32 -8.70
C MET A 81 -0.07 10.21 -7.99
N ILE A 82 -0.23 8.95 -8.41
CA ILE A 82 0.48 7.80 -7.82
C ILE A 82 1.98 7.90 -8.11
N LYS A 83 2.39 8.27 -9.32
CA LYS A 83 3.79 8.51 -9.68
C LYS A 83 4.39 9.62 -8.82
N TYR A 84 3.70 10.73 -8.66
CA TYR A 84 4.13 11.82 -7.78
C TYR A 84 4.37 11.34 -6.33
N MET A 85 3.45 10.52 -5.78
CA MET A 85 3.60 9.97 -4.44
C MET A 85 4.87 9.11 -4.33
N HIS A 86 5.11 8.24 -5.31
CA HIS A 86 6.30 7.39 -5.38
C HIS A 86 7.59 8.22 -5.46
N GLU A 87 7.65 9.20 -6.36
CA GLU A 87 8.80 10.10 -6.55
C GLU A 87 9.15 10.91 -5.30
N ARG A 88 8.18 11.10 -4.40
CA ARG A 88 8.35 11.79 -3.11
C ARG A 88 8.64 10.87 -1.94
N GLY A 89 8.86 9.57 -2.20
CA GLY A 89 9.33 8.62 -1.20
C GLY A 89 8.24 7.80 -0.51
N HIS A 90 6.96 7.96 -0.87
CA HIS A 90 5.95 7.00 -0.44
C HIS A 90 6.16 5.65 -1.13
N VAL A 91 5.96 4.56 -0.40
CA VAL A 91 5.94 3.23 -0.99
C VAL A 91 4.57 2.99 -1.62
N ILE A 92 4.56 2.50 -2.84
CA ILE A 92 3.34 2.14 -3.56
C ILE A 92 3.25 0.62 -3.69
N GLY A 93 2.14 0.04 -3.27
CA GLY A 93 1.90 -1.39 -3.31
C GLY A 93 0.56 -1.76 -3.96
N LEU A 94 0.41 -3.05 -4.24
CA LEU A 94 -0.84 -3.64 -4.73
C LEU A 94 -1.75 -4.01 -3.55
N HIS A 95 -3.01 -3.54 -3.57
CA HIS A 95 -4.08 -4.05 -2.71
C HIS A 95 -4.90 -5.07 -3.47
N PHE A 96 -4.49 -6.33 -3.42
CA PHE A 96 -5.10 -7.40 -4.21
C PHE A 96 -6.47 -7.78 -3.70
N ALA A 97 -7.48 -7.78 -4.57
CA ALA A 97 -8.84 -8.21 -4.25
C ALA A 97 -9.07 -9.66 -4.71
N LEU A 98 -9.43 -10.53 -3.77
CA LEU A 98 -9.69 -11.95 -4.05
C LEU A 98 -10.85 -12.17 -5.03
N ASN A 99 -11.89 -11.33 -4.98
CA ASN A 99 -13.07 -11.41 -5.86
C ASN A 99 -13.68 -12.83 -5.95
N GLY A 100 -13.70 -13.56 -4.81
CA GLY A 100 -14.20 -14.91 -4.74
C GLY A 100 -13.24 -16.01 -5.16
N LEU A 101 -12.01 -15.70 -5.49
CA LEU A 101 -10.96 -16.69 -5.77
C LEU A 101 -10.63 -17.49 -4.50
N THR A 102 -10.64 -18.83 -4.61
CA THR A 102 -10.29 -19.77 -3.54
C THR A 102 -9.12 -20.68 -3.90
N ASP A 103 -8.82 -20.83 -5.19
CA ASP A 103 -7.66 -21.57 -5.68
C ASP A 103 -6.38 -20.77 -5.43
N MET A 104 -5.53 -21.24 -4.54
CA MET A 104 -4.32 -20.53 -4.12
C MET A 104 -3.27 -20.42 -5.20
N GLU A 105 -3.16 -21.36 -6.13
CA GLU A 105 -2.26 -21.25 -7.27
C GLU A 105 -2.72 -20.15 -8.23
N LEU A 106 -4.04 -20.06 -8.44
CA LEU A 106 -4.63 -18.99 -9.23
C LEU A 106 -4.45 -17.63 -8.54
N VAL A 107 -4.64 -17.56 -7.22
CA VAL A 107 -4.41 -16.33 -6.41
C VAL A 107 -2.95 -15.87 -6.57
N ARG A 108 -1.97 -16.76 -6.39
CA ARG A 108 -0.54 -16.44 -6.54
C ARG A 108 -0.22 -15.90 -7.93
N ARG A 109 -0.70 -16.57 -8.97
CA ARG A 109 -0.51 -16.15 -10.36
C ARG A 109 -1.14 -14.78 -10.63
N LYS A 110 -2.33 -14.52 -10.12
CA LYS A 110 -3.03 -13.24 -10.29
C LYS A 110 -2.33 -12.09 -9.58
N ILE A 111 -1.84 -12.28 -8.37
CA ILE A 111 -1.05 -11.28 -7.65
C ILE A 111 0.18 -10.87 -8.49
N LEU A 112 0.96 -11.84 -8.97
CA LEU A 112 2.14 -11.55 -9.79
C LEU A 112 1.77 -10.84 -11.10
N GLN A 113 0.69 -11.25 -11.75
CA GLN A 113 0.20 -10.61 -12.97
C GLN A 113 -0.17 -9.14 -12.73
N GLU A 114 -0.92 -8.85 -11.67
CA GLU A 114 -1.34 -7.48 -11.36
C GLU A 114 -0.15 -6.60 -10.95
N ILE A 115 0.80 -7.12 -10.17
CA ILE A 115 2.03 -6.42 -9.81
C ILE A 115 2.83 -6.08 -11.08
N HIS A 116 3.01 -7.04 -11.98
CA HIS A 116 3.77 -6.84 -13.21
C HIS A 116 3.14 -5.74 -14.08
N VAL A 117 1.84 -5.84 -14.34
CA VAL A 117 1.13 -4.87 -15.17
C VAL A 117 1.12 -3.48 -14.53
N LEU A 118 0.88 -3.38 -13.21
CA LEU A 118 0.94 -2.09 -12.51
C LEU A 118 2.34 -1.48 -12.57
N SER A 119 3.39 -2.28 -12.38
CA SER A 119 4.77 -1.81 -12.46
C SER A 119 5.09 -1.25 -13.84
N GLU A 120 4.70 -1.94 -14.91
CA GLU A 120 4.88 -1.43 -16.28
C GLU A 120 4.11 -0.14 -16.54
N MET A 121 2.84 -0.07 -16.15
CA MET A 121 2.00 1.10 -16.38
C MET A 121 2.45 2.33 -15.58
N LEU A 122 2.91 2.12 -14.35
CA LEU A 122 3.41 3.19 -13.50
C LEU A 122 4.86 3.58 -13.80
N GLY A 123 5.66 2.67 -14.43
CA GLY A 123 7.05 2.92 -14.80
C GLY A 123 8.04 2.79 -13.63
N PHE A 124 7.66 2.10 -12.56
CA PHE A 124 8.53 1.73 -11.44
C PHE A 124 8.10 0.38 -10.86
N GLU A 125 8.99 -0.30 -10.18
CA GLU A 125 8.76 -1.62 -9.62
C GLU A 125 7.87 -1.55 -8.37
N ILE A 126 6.81 -2.37 -8.32
CA ILE A 126 6.00 -2.62 -7.13
C ILE A 126 6.53 -3.87 -6.44
N THR A 127 6.96 -3.72 -5.21
CA THR A 127 7.57 -4.79 -4.40
C THR A 127 6.76 -5.18 -3.17
N GLU A 128 5.67 -4.49 -2.89
CA GLU A 128 4.79 -4.77 -1.76
C GLU A 128 3.36 -5.05 -2.23
N PHE A 129 2.70 -6.01 -1.57
CA PHE A 129 1.28 -6.24 -1.75
C PHE A 129 0.58 -6.54 -0.43
N SER A 130 -0.69 -6.23 -0.40
CA SER A 130 -1.63 -6.62 0.66
C SER A 130 -2.86 -7.26 0.04
N ILE A 131 -3.60 -8.04 0.82
CA ILE A 131 -4.83 -8.70 0.34
C ILE A 131 -6.03 -8.02 0.99
N HIS A 132 -6.97 -7.58 0.15
CA HIS A 132 -8.22 -6.99 0.59
C HIS A 132 -9.12 -8.07 1.22
N ARG A 133 -9.49 -7.89 2.49
CA ARG A 133 -10.37 -8.80 3.25
C ARG A 133 -10.00 -10.27 3.09
N PRO A 134 -8.76 -10.68 3.43
CA PRO A 134 -8.33 -12.06 3.27
C PRO A 134 -9.18 -13.00 4.15
N SER A 135 -9.51 -14.18 3.62
CA SER A 135 -10.06 -15.25 4.44
C SER A 135 -9.00 -15.82 5.40
N ALA A 136 -9.45 -16.52 6.47
CA ALA A 136 -8.52 -17.17 7.40
C ALA A 136 -7.59 -18.18 6.69
N ASP A 137 -8.06 -18.84 5.65
CA ASP A 137 -7.26 -19.79 4.87
C ASP A 137 -6.17 -19.10 4.07
N VAL A 138 -6.50 -17.98 3.43
CA VAL A 138 -5.51 -17.15 2.70
C VAL A 138 -4.44 -16.59 3.64
N LEU A 139 -4.81 -16.19 4.87
CA LEU A 139 -3.85 -15.72 5.88
C LEU A 139 -2.90 -16.83 6.33
N ARG A 140 -3.36 -18.07 6.44
CA ARG A 140 -2.54 -19.23 6.82
C ARG A 140 -1.53 -19.62 5.74
N GLU A 141 -1.83 -19.38 4.49
CA GLU A 141 -0.96 -19.74 3.34
C GLU A 141 0.37 -18.97 3.29
N ASN A 142 0.46 -17.81 3.96
CA ASN A 142 1.68 -17.00 4.02
C ASN A 142 2.34 -16.86 2.64
N ILE A 143 1.66 -16.23 1.70
CA ILE A 143 2.06 -16.11 0.31
C ILE A 143 3.40 -15.38 0.21
N LYS A 144 4.41 -16.04 -0.36
CA LYS A 144 5.75 -15.48 -0.53
C LYS A 144 6.16 -15.51 -2.00
N PHE A 145 6.81 -14.44 -2.44
CA PHE A 145 7.46 -14.34 -3.74
C PHE A 145 8.88 -13.80 -3.56
N PRO A 146 9.86 -14.23 -4.38
CA PRO A 146 11.19 -13.63 -4.36
C PRO A 146 11.12 -12.12 -4.67
N GLY A 147 11.69 -11.29 -3.80
CA GLY A 147 11.75 -9.84 -4.00
C GLY A 147 10.44 -9.07 -3.82
N ILE A 148 9.32 -9.75 -3.51
CA ILE A 148 8.02 -9.11 -3.27
C ILE A 148 7.54 -9.48 -1.87
N HIS A 149 7.10 -8.48 -1.11
CA HIS A 149 6.72 -8.62 0.29
C HIS A 149 5.22 -8.58 0.48
N GLN A 150 4.66 -9.61 1.12
CA GLN A 150 3.28 -9.57 1.60
C GLN A 150 3.23 -8.74 2.89
N CYS A 151 2.42 -7.70 2.87
CA CYS A 151 2.18 -6.84 4.02
C CYS A 151 0.87 -7.26 4.70
N LEU A 152 0.98 -8.11 5.71
CA LEU A 152 -0.17 -8.53 6.51
C LEU A 152 -0.61 -7.38 7.42
N SER A 153 -1.92 -7.15 7.51
CA SER A 153 -2.51 -6.41 8.63
C SER A 153 -2.45 -7.34 9.85
N GLY A 154 -1.66 -6.99 10.85
CA GLY A 154 -1.69 -7.63 12.16
C GLY A 154 -3.01 -7.40 12.87
#